data_85b63ae5cbc51bc6787c4c894e4ebbc0
#
_entry.id   85b63ae5cbc51bc6787c4c894e4ebbc0
#
_cell.length_a   1.000
_cell.length_b   1.000
_cell.length_c   1.000
_cell.angle_alpha   90.00
_cell.angle_beta   90.00
_cell.angle_gamma   90.00
#
_symmetry.space_group_name_H-M   'P 1'
#
loop_
_entity.id
_entity.type
_entity.pdbx_description
1 polymer ?
#
loop_
_entity_poly.entity_id
_entity_poly.type
_entity_poly.pdbx_seq_one_letter_code
_entity_poly.pdbx_strand_id
1 'polypeptide(L)'
;MSEKVRFYPDYWAGKKLSYPNVPAEAPKFSRSVVAGNLIFVSGCVGLNDETGELETDVFEEQMAIALDKVRYAMEEAGSSMNNIIKTLMLLKHLDDYPRMRKTELEYYQKYAPLLVEDPPASTFMEVGLALPGFLVEVDVVGVISRE
;
A
#
# COMPACT_ATOMS: atom_id res chain seq x y z
N MET A 1 -20.14 -19.66 -0.07
CA MET A 1 -19.39 -18.39 0.12
C MET A 1 -18.04 -18.71 0.69
N SER A 2 -16.98 -18.21 0.07
CA SER A 2 -15.66 -18.31 0.66
C SER A 2 -15.56 -17.39 1.89
N GLU A 3 -14.89 -17.87 2.93
CA GLU A 3 -14.62 -17.05 4.11
C GLU A 3 -13.68 -15.92 3.76
N LYS A 4 -13.85 -14.82 4.48
CA LYS A 4 -12.89 -13.70 4.41
C LYS A 4 -11.68 -14.04 5.28
N VAL A 5 -10.51 -13.96 4.69
CA VAL A 5 -9.25 -14.08 5.44
C VAL A 5 -8.70 -12.68 5.64
N ARG A 6 -8.33 -12.39 6.88
CA ARG A 6 -7.80 -11.07 7.27
C ARG A 6 -6.39 -11.20 7.81
N PHE A 7 -5.53 -10.31 7.38
CA PHE A 7 -4.15 -10.24 7.83
C PHE A 7 -3.92 -8.92 8.57
N TYR A 8 -3.55 -9.02 9.83
CA TYR A 8 -3.29 -7.86 10.68
C TYR A 8 -1.80 -7.61 10.79
N PRO A 9 -1.37 -6.35 10.75
CA PRO A 9 0.02 -6.04 11.00
C PRO A 9 0.39 -6.29 12.47
N ASP A 10 1.56 -6.89 12.71
CA ASP A 10 2.02 -7.22 14.06
C ASP A 10 2.16 -6.00 14.97
N TYR A 11 2.46 -4.83 14.38
CA TYR A 11 2.61 -3.60 15.15
C TYR A 11 1.30 -3.13 15.81
N TRP A 12 0.14 -3.65 15.40
CA TRP A 12 -1.13 -3.37 16.08
C TRP A 12 -1.20 -3.98 17.48
N ALA A 13 -0.41 -5.02 17.74
CA ALA A 13 -0.37 -5.69 19.03
C ALA A 13 0.36 -4.84 20.08
N GLY A 14 -0.25 -3.73 20.49
CA GLY A 14 0.22 -2.90 21.60
C GLY A 14 0.94 -1.62 21.24
N LYS A 15 1.10 -1.29 19.97
CA LYS A 15 1.68 0.00 19.54
C LYS A 15 0.60 0.94 19.01
N LYS A 16 0.69 2.18 19.45
CA LYS A 16 -0.24 3.23 19.05
C LYS A 16 0.16 3.76 17.68
N LEU A 17 -0.69 3.61 16.68
CA LEU A 17 -0.73 4.63 15.64
C LEU A 17 -1.24 5.89 16.33
N SER A 18 -0.36 6.83 16.54
CA SER A 18 -0.74 8.07 17.21
C SER A 18 -1.37 9.04 16.21
N TYR A 19 -2.60 8.73 15.83
CA TYR A 19 -3.42 9.76 15.23
C TYR A 19 -4.14 10.49 16.37
N PRO A 20 -4.02 11.84 16.45
CA PRO A 20 -4.66 12.59 17.54
C PRO A 20 -6.16 12.34 17.58
N ASN A 21 -6.68 12.14 18.79
CA ASN A 21 -8.13 12.04 19.04
C ASN A 21 -8.81 10.76 18.54
N VAL A 22 -8.08 9.73 18.14
CA VAL A 22 -8.67 8.43 17.85
C VAL A 22 -8.80 7.65 19.16
N PRO A 23 -10.00 7.18 19.52
CA PRO A 23 -10.16 6.36 20.72
C PRO A 23 -9.31 5.10 20.69
N ALA A 24 -8.79 4.69 21.84
CA ALA A 24 -7.98 3.46 21.94
C ALA A 24 -8.78 2.21 21.53
N GLU A 25 -10.09 2.27 21.70
CA GLU A 25 -11.03 1.19 21.36
C GLU A 25 -11.47 1.20 19.90
N ALA A 26 -11.07 2.22 19.13
CA ALA A 26 -11.43 2.30 17.72
C ALA A 26 -10.98 1.04 16.98
N PRO A 27 -11.79 0.52 16.06
CA PRO A 27 -11.41 -0.65 15.29
C PRO A 27 -10.09 -0.41 14.53
N LYS A 28 -9.20 -1.38 14.60
CA LYS A 28 -8.01 -1.42 13.76
C LYS A 28 -8.44 -1.88 12.36
N PHE A 29 -7.60 -1.60 11.38
CA PHE A 29 -7.82 -2.12 10.03
C PHE A 29 -6.90 -3.30 9.76
N SER A 30 -7.34 -4.21 8.90
CA SER A 30 -6.50 -5.32 8.42
C SER A 30 -5.46 -4.79 7.45
N ARG A 31 -4.29 -5.42 7.40
CA ARG A 31 -3.30 -5.15 6.36
C ARG A 31 -3.87 -5.49 5.00
N SER A 32 -4.51 -6.64 4.90
CA SER A 32 -5.25 -7.04 3.71
C SER A 32 -6.42 -7.94 4.07
N VAL A 33 -7.36 -8.06 3.14
CA VAL A 33 -8.51 -8.96 3.23
C VAL A 33 -8.61 -9.72 1.93
N VAL A 34 -8.65 -11.04 2.02
CA VAL A 34 -8.91 -11.92 0.89
C VAL A 34 -10.38 -12.30 0.89
N ALA A 35 -11.04 -12.12 -0.23
CA ALA A 35 -12.44 -12.50 -0.44
C ALA A 35 -12.55 -13.20 -1.80
N GLY A 36 -12.74 -14.52 -1.78
CA GLY A 36 -12.66 -15.32 -3.00
C GLY A 36 -11.26 -15.28 -3.60
N ASN A 37 -11.15 -14.88 -4.85
CA ASN A 37 -9.86 -14.71 -5.54
C ASN A 37 -9.32 -13.26 -5.44
N LEU A 38 -10.01 -12.35 -4.76
CA LEU A 38 -9.63 -10.94 -4.66
C LEU A 38 -8.87 -10.67 -3.38
N ILE A 39 -7.85 -9.82 -3.49
CA ILE A 39 -7.04 -9.32 -2.38
C ILE A 39 -7.23 -7.81 -2.31
N PHE A 40 -7.73 -7.32 -1.18
CA PHE A 40 -7.85 -5.89 -0.91
C PHE A 40 -6.77 -5.51 0.08
N VAL A 41 -5.82 -4.69 -0.33
CA VAL A 41 -4.72 -4.23 0.53
C VAL A 41 -5.06 -2.84 1.05
N SER A 42 -4.92 -2.64 2.36
CA SER A 42 -5.08 -1.32 2.95
C SER A 42 -4.03 -0.34 2.43
N GLY A 43 -4.38 0.93 2.41
CA GLY A 43 -3.47 1.99 1.97
C GLY A 43 -2.12 1.91 2.68
N CYS A 44 -1.04 1.93 1.90
CA CYS A 44 0.33 1.81 2.40
C CYS A 44 1.04 3.15 2.24
N VAL A 45 1.73 3.57 3.28
CA VAL A 45 2.49 4.83 3.35
C VAL A 45 3.94 4.57 3.73
N GLY A 46 4.80 5.57 3.53
CA GLY A 46 6.22 5.48 3.83
C GLY A 46 6.58 5.55 5.32
N LEU A 47 5.74 5.00 6.18
CA LEU A 47 5.92 4.98 7.61
C LEU A 47 6.68 3.73 8.03
N ASN A 48 7.60 3.86 9.00
CA ASN A 48 8.18 2.70 9.64
C ASN A 48 7.15 2.10 10.59
N ASP A 49 6.68 0.89 10.31
CA ASP A 49 5.61 0.25 11.06
C ASP A 49 6.06 -0.20 12.47
N GLU A 50 7.37 -0.39 12.69
CA GLU A 50 7.88 -0.78 14.01
C GLU A 50 7.94 0.41 14.96
N THR A 51 8.34 1.58 14.46
CA THR A 51 8.50 2.78 15.29
C THR A 51 7.29 3.71 15.25
N GLY A 52 6.46 3.62 14.19
CA GLY A 52 5.36 4.55 13.95
C GLY A 52 5.84 5.92 13.46
N GLU A 53 7.08 6.03 13.02
CA GLU A 53 7.69 7.28 12.58
C GLU A 53 7.97 7.31 11.08
N LEU A 54 7.90 8.52 10.53
CA LEU A 54 8.30 8.79 9.16
C LEU A 54 9.81 9.05 9.14
N GLU A 55 10.57 8.20 8.46
CA GLU A 55 12.04 8.25 8.46
C GLU A 55 12.63 9.11 7.34
N THR A 56 11.82 9.51 6.37
CA THR A 56 12.30 10.27 5.20
C THR A 56 11.23 11.24 4.71
N ASP A 57 11.66 12.36 4.19
CA ASP A 57 10.84 13.34 3.48
C ASP A 57 11.04 13.28 1.95
N VAL A 58 11.77 12.28 1.47
CA VAL A 58 12.04 12.08 0.04
C VAL A 58 10.93 11.24 -0.57
N PHE A 59 10.28 11.76 -1.60
CA PHE A 59 9.12 11.13 -2.25
C PHE A 59 9.42 9.69 -2.69
N GLU A 60 10.50 9.49 -3.43
CA GLU A 60 10.87 8.18 -3.98
C GLU A 60 11.12 7.15 -2.88
N GLU A 61 11.71 7.57 -1.77
CA GLU A 61 11.96 6.68 -0.64
C GLU A 61 10.66 6.32 0.07
N GLN A 62 9.76 7.29 0.30
CA GLN A 62 8.44 7.01 0.86
C GLN A 62 7.65 6.05 -0.03
N MET A 63 7.67 6.26 -1.33
CA MET A 63 6.96 5.40 -2.27
C MET A 63 7.54 4.00 -2.30
N ALA A 64 8.87 3.85 -2.26
CA ALA A 64 9.52 2.54 -2.21
C ALA A 64 9.12 1.76 -0.95
N ILE A 65 9.07 2.42 0.21
CA ILE A 65 8.61 1.80 1.46
C ILE A 65 7.14 1.37 1.33
N ALA A 66 6.28 2.23 0.79
CA ALA A 66 4.88 1.91 0.57
C ALA A 66 4.71 0.71 -0.37
N LEU A 67 5.46 0.66 -1.47
CA LEU A 67 5.42 -0.44 -2.41
C LEU A 67 5.99 -1.74 -1.83
N ASP A 68 7.02 -1.66 -0.96
CA ASP A 68 7.52 -2.84 -0.22
C ASP A 68 6.41 -3.43 0.66
N LYS A 69 5.61 -2.60 1.31
CA LYS A 69 4.47 -3.06 2.12
C LYS A 69 3.38 -3.69 1.26
N VAL A 70 3.08 -3.13 0.10
CA VAL A 70 2.15 -3.70 -0.87
C VAL A 70 2.64 -5.08 -1.31
N ARG A 71 3.91 -5.19 -1.68
CA ARG A 71 4.52 -6.46 -2.09
C ARG A 71 4.43 -7.50 -0.99
N TYR A 72 4.79 -7.13 0.23
CA TYR A 72 4.67 -8.02 1.39
C TYR A 72 3.23 -8.50 1.61
N ALA A 73 2.25 -7.59 1.53
CA ALA A 73 0.84 -7.94 1.72
C ALA A 73 0.34 -8.91 0.64
N MET A 74 0.74 -8.72 -0.61
CA MET A 74 0.39 -9.63 -1.70
C MET A 74 0.99 -11.03 -1.47
N GLU A 75 2.26 -11.09 -1.05
CA GLU A 75 2.94 -12.36 -0.77
C GLU A 75 2.34 -13.07 0.46
N GLU A 76 2.04 -12.32 1.52
CA GLU A 76 1.37 -12.87 2.71
C GLU A 76 0.01 -13.49 2.37
N ALA A 77 -0.70 -12.92 1.42
CA ALA A 77 -1.99 -13.42 0.96
C ALA A 77 -1.87 -14.62 -0.01
N GLY A 78 -0.67 -15.10 -0.27
CA GLY A 78 -0.44 -16.26 -1.14
C GLY A 78 -0.35 -15.91 -2.62
N SER A 79 -0.06 -14.66 -2.96
CA SER A 79 0.02 -14.17 -4.34
C SER A 79 1.38 -13.52 -4.61
N SER A 80 1.44 -12.63 -5.56
CA SER A 80 2.60 -11.81 -5.84
C SER A 80 2.17 -10.44 -6.35
N MET A 81 3.10 -9.50 -6.34
CA MET A 81 2.86 -8.15 -6.84
C MET A 81 2.47 -8.13 -8.33
N ASN A 82 2.93 -9.12 -9.11
CA ASN A 82 2.53 -9.29 -10.51
C ASN A 82 1.00 -9.46 -10.70
N ASN A 83 0.30 -9.85 -9.64
CA ASN A 83 -1.15 -10.10 -9.68
C ASN A 83 -1.98 -8.91 -9.22
N ILE A 84 -1.40 -7.73 -9.13
CA ILE A 84 -2.15 -6.49 -8.88
C ILE A 84 -2.98 -6.15 -10.13
N ILE A 85 -4.26 -5.85 -9.93
CA ILE A 85 -5.19 -5.50 -11.01
C ILE A 85 -5.68 -4.07 -10.95
N LYS A 86 -5.53 -3.41 -9.81
CA LYS A 86 -5.93 -2.00 -9.62
C LYS A 86 -4.99 -1.31 -8.66
N THR A 87 -4.56 -0.11 -9.03
CA THR A 87 -3.84 0.79 -8.13
C THR A 87 -4.59 2.10 -7.99
N LEU A 88 -4.58 2.63 -6.77
CA LEU A 88 -4.98 3.99 -6.45
C LEU A 88 -3.78 4.68 -5.80
N MET A 89 -3.25 5.69 -6.46
CA MET A 89 -2.10 6.47 -5.99
C MET A 89 -2.60 7.80 -5.45
N LEU A 90 -2.42 8.02 -4.15
CA LEU A 90 -2.81 9.24 -3.47
C LEU A 90 -1.57 10.10 -3.27
N LEU A 91 -1.57 11.30 -3.84
CA LEU A 91 -0.43 12.21 -3.82
C LEU A 91 -0.75 13.44 -2.96
N LYS A 92 0.18 13.83 -2.12
CA LYS A 92 0.09 15.10 -1.38
C LYS A 92 0.14 16.29 -2.35
N HIS A 93 1.02 16.19 -3.36
CA HIS A 93 1.21 17.21 -4.38
C HIS A 93 1.15 16.59 -5.76
N LEU A 94 0.25 17.06 -6.61
CA LEU A 94 0.10 16.54 -7.96
C LEU A 94 1.37 16.73 -8.82
N ASP A 95 2.18 17.72 -8.48
CA ASP A 95 3.49 17.94 -9.12
C ASP A 95 4.44 16.74 -9.01
N ASP A 96 4.21 15.85 -8.03
CA ASP A 96 5.00 14.62 -7.85
C ASP A 96 4.56 13.49 -8.80
N TYR A 97 3.54 13.71 -9.63
CA TYR A 97 3.04 12.67 -10.54
C TYR A 97 4.12 12.09 -11.47
N PRO A 98 4.97 12.90 -12.13
CA PRO A 98 6.05 12.33 -12.94
C PRO A 98 7.03 11.49 -12.13
N ARG A 99 7.37 11.91 -10.92
CA ARG A 99 8.25 11.15 -10.00
C ARG A 99 7.60 9.84 -9.58
N MET A 100 6.29 9.88 -9.31
CA MET A 100 5.50 8.70 -8.96
C MET A 100 5.59 7.65 -10.07
N ARG A 101 5.34 8.05 -11.32
CA ARG A 101 5.38 7.12 -12.45
C ARG A 101 6.77 6.55 -12.70
N LYS A 102 7.80 7.37 -12.54
CA LYS A 102 9.18 6.90 -12.68
C LYS A 102 9.54 5.89 -11.60
N THR A 103 9.21 6.18 -10.35
CA THR A 103 9.47 5.29 -9.21
C THR A 103 8.69 3.99 -9.35
N GLU A 104 7.43 4.07 -9.76
CA GLU A 104 6.59 2.91 -10.04
C GLU A 104 7.22 2.01 -11.10
N LEU A 105 7.65 2.59 -12.21
CA LEU A 105 8.28 1.84 -13.31
C LEU A 105 9.54 1.12 -12.82
N GLU A 106 10.44 1.83 -12.15
CA GLU A 106 11.69 1.25 -11.64
C GLU A 106 11.41 0.12 -10.65
N TYR A 107 10.40 0.29 -9.80
CA TYR A 107 10.01 -0.73 -8.83
C TYR A 107 9.41 -1.97 -9.52
N TYR A 108 8.52 -1.76 -10.48
CA TYR A 108 7.92 -2.87 -11.24
C TYR A 108 8.97 -3.65 -12.04
N GLN A 109 9.91 -2.95 -12.68
CA GLN A 109 11.00 -3.61 -13.40
C GLN A 109 11.80 -4.56 -12.50
N LYS A 110 11.96 -4.20 -11.25
CA LYS A 110 12.74 -4.98 -10.29
C LYS A 110 11.94 -6.11 -9.64
N TYR A 111 10.71 -5.85 -9.23
CA TYR A 111 9.95 -6.77 -8.38
C TYR A 111 8.69 -7.35 -9.01
N ALA A 112 8.17 -6.75 -10.05
CA ALA A 112 6.91 -7.15 -10.68
C ALA A 112 6.94 -6.85 -12.18
N PRO A 113 7.90 -7.44 -12.93
CA PRO A 113 8.12 -7.06 -14.32
C PRO A 113 6.90 -7.30 -15.22
N LEU A 114 6.01 -8.20 -14.85
CA LEU A 114 4.78 -8.43 -15.62
C LEU A 114 3.88 -7.20 -15.64
N LEU A 115 3.92 -6.38 -14.59
CA LEU A 115 3.11 -5.15 -14.52
C LEU A 115 3.59 -4.03 -15.45
N VAL A 116 4.78 -4.15 -16.01
CA VAL A 116 5.29 -3.20 -17.01
C VAL A 116 4.57 -3.40 -18.33
N GLU A 117 4.37 -4.65 -18.73
CA GLU A 117 3.75 -5.01 -20.01
C GLU A 117 2.22 -5.16 -19.91
N ASP A 118 1.75 -5.62 -18.76
CA ASP A 118 0.33 -5.83 -18.46
C ASP A 118 -0.05 -5.06 -17.19
N PRO A 119 -0.15 -3.72 -17.29
CA PRO A 119 -0.32 -2.87 -16.12
C PRO A 119 -1.72 -2.98 -15.52
N PRO A 120 -1.84 -2.70 -14.21
CA PRO A 120 -3.14 -2.64 -13.56
C PRO A 120 -3.93 -1.41 -14.04
N ALA A 121 -5.25 -1.46 -13.87
CA ALA A 121 -6.06 -0.25 -13.92
C ALA A 121 -5.54 0.73 -12.85
N SER A 122 -5.42 2.00 -13.19
CA SER A 122 -4.80 2.99 -12.32
C SER A 122 -5.64 4.26 -12.19
N THR A 123 -5.73 4.75 -10.98
CA THR A 123 -6.26 6.08 -10.67
C THR A 123 -5.27 6.79 -9.78
N PHE A 124 -5.09 8.08 -9.97
CA PHE A 124 -4.28 8.91 -9.09
C PHE A 124 -5.02 10.22 -8.81
N MET A 125 -4.73 10.82 -7.66
CA MET A 125 -5.33 12.11 -7.30
C MET A 125 -4.48 12.83 -6.26
N GLU A 126 -4.59 14.17 -6.25
CA GLU A 126 -4.09 14.97 -5.15
C GLU A 126 -5.10 14.95 -4.02
N VAL A 127 -4.64 14.71 -2.79
CA VAL A 127 -5.53 14.55 -1.64
C VAL A 127 -4.77 14.86 -0.35
N GLY A 128 -5.49 15.31 0.68
CA GLY A 128 -4.97 15.39 2.03
C GLY A 128 -4.69 14.00 2.58
N LEU A 129 -3.47 13.78 3.06
CA LEU A 129 -3.08 12.52 3.68
C LEU A 129 -3.19 12.59 5.20
N ALA A 130 -3.21 11.41 5.84
CA ALA A 130 -3.60 11.27 7.24
C ALA A 130 -2.66 11.99 8.22
N LEU A 131 -1.37 12.01 7.96
CA LEU A 131 -0.38 12.65 8.84
C LEU A 131 0.48 13.67 8.07
N PRO A 132 0.95 14.72 8.77
CA PRO A 132 1.90 15.66 8.17
C PRO A 132 3.17 14.93 7.71
N GLY A 133 3.67 15.31 6.56
CA GLY A 133 4.88 14.72 5.99
C GLY A 133 4.64 13.53 5.07
N PHE A 134 3.45 12.93 5.05
CA PHE A 134 3.12 11.91 4.06
C PHE A 134 3.02 12.56 2.68
N LEU A 135 3.75 12.01 1.72
CA LEU A 135 3.79 12.50 0.33
C LEU A 135 3.01 11.62 -0.63
N VAL A 136 2.85 10.35 -0.28
CA VAL A 136 2.19 9.35 -1.13
C VAL A 136 1.57 8.25 -0.27
N GLU A 137 0.43 7.76 -0.73
CA GLU A 137 -0.21 6.55 -0.23
C GLU A 137 -0.59 5.67 -1.41
N VAL A 138 -0.36 4.37 -1.29
CA VAL A 138 -0.64 3.39 -2.34
C VAL A 138 -1.70 2.42 -1.85
N ASP A 139 -2.78 2.30 -2.62
CA ASP A 139 -3.90 1.41 -2.36
C ASP A 139 -4.05 0.46 -3.56
N VAL A 140 -4.14 -0.84 -3.32
CA VAL A 140 -4.22 -1.80 -4.41
C VAL A 140 -5.30 -2.86 -4.20
N VAL A 141 -5.77 -3.40 -5.32
CA VAL A 141 -6.54 -4.64 -5.37
C VAL A 141 -5.75 -5.61 -6.23
N GLY A 142 -5.63 -6.83 -5.78
CA GLY A 142 -4.98 -7.90 -6.52
C GLY A 142 -5.84 -9.15 -6.59
N VAL A 143 -5.29 -10.18 -7.22
CA VAL A 143 -5.89 -11.51 -7.27
C VAL A 143 -4.90 -12.55 -6.78
N ILE A 144 -5.41 -13.70 -6.30
CA ILE A 144 -4.54 -14.80 -5.86
C ILE A 144 -3.76 -15.36 -7.05
N SER A 145 -4.45 -15.57 -8.16
CA SER A 145 -3.81 -15.99 -9.41
C SER A 145 -4.53 -15.41 -10.62
N ARG A 146 -3.77 -15.14 -11.66
CA ARG A 146 -4.29 -14.78 -12.98
C ARG A 146 -4.42 -16.07 -13.78
N GLU A 147 -5.58 -16.63 -13.76
CA GLU A 147 -5.90 -17.74 -14.66
C GLU A 147 -6.62 -17.21 -15.89
#